data_0e8442493eef7c6e1b5e14c179c3a639
#
_entry.id   0e8442493eef7c6e1b5e14c179c3a639
#
_cell.length_a   1.000
_cell.length_b   1.000
_cell.length_c   1.000
_cell.angle_alpha   90.00
_cell.angle_beta   90.00
_cell.angle_gamma   90.00
#
_symmetry.space_group_name_H-M   'P 1'
#
loop_
_entity.id
_entity.type
_entity.pdbx_description
1 polymer ?
#
loop_
_entity_poly.entity_id
_entity_poly.type
_entity_poly.pdbx_seq_one_letter_code
_entity_poly.pdbx_strand_id
1 'polypeptide(L)'
;MGTPSTIQRKLRSTIFIVSLLASLFFITACSESGDHKISKISGPTMGTQYHISWVSDKQSRHDIALEAKDIQERVDQLLIAFNRSMSTYDPDSELSLINHNFKSGWQDISEDLYLVLQMSLELNAQSDRAFDVTVGPLVNLWGFGPDKRQFQAPSQQDITALLDQVGSEAIELRSLDEGLF
;
A
#
# COMPACT_ATOMS: atom_id res chain seq x y z
N MET A 1 42.45 67.04 -11.45
CA MET A 1 41.90 65.63 -11.55
C MET A 1 43.02 64.79 -12.15
N GLY A 2 43.74 64.01 -11.31
CA GLY A 2 44.88 63.21 -11.73
C GLY A 2 44.44 61.90 -12.39
N THR A 3 44.95 61.62 -13.58
CA THR A 3 44.73 60.33 -14.28
C THR A 3 45.42 59.17 -13.52
N PRO A 4 44.79 58.04 -13.30
CA PRO A 4 45.39 56.93 -12.58
C PRO A 4 46.63 56.42 -13.35
N SER A 5 47.69 56.16 -12.59
CA SER A 5 48.96 55.68 -13.15
C SER A 5 48.78 54.30 -13.80
N THR A 6 49.60 53.98 -14.79
CA THR A 6 49.58 52.71 -15.55
C THR A 6 49.62 51.45 -14.61
N ILE A 7 50.30 51.64 -13.47
CA ILE A 7 50.41 50.59 -12.44
C ILE A 7 49.00 50.29 -11.74
N GLN A 8 48.27 51.36 -11.45
CA GLN A 8 46.94 51.22 -10.84
C GLN A 8 45.93 50.60 -11.80
N ARG A 9 46.02 50.81 -13.10
CA ARG A 9 45.20 50.16 -14.13
C ARG A 9 45.50 48.65 -14.22
N LYS A 10 46.78 48.28 -14.25
CA LYS A 10 47.19 46.88 -14.27
C LYS A 10 46.77 46.15 -13.01
N LEU A 11 46.91 46.75 -11.83
CA LEU A 11 46.50 46.12 -10.56
C LEU A 11 44.98 45.90 -10.48
N ARG A 12 44.17 46.87 -10.91
CA ARG A 12 42.69 46.71 -10.98
C ARG A 12 42.30 45.64 -11.96
N SER A 13 42.94 45.55 -13.14
CA SER A 13 42.65 44.48 -14.13
C SER A 13 43.00 43.10 -13.58
N THR A 14 44.11 42.94 -12.88
CA THR A 14 44.53 41.69 -12.28
C THR A 14 43.56 41.26 -11.17
N ILE A 15 43.13 42.17 -10.31
CA ILE A 15 42.14 41.92 -9.27
C ILE A 15 40.78 41.47 -9.87
N PHE A 16 40.34 42.11 -10.94
CA PHE A 16 39.11 41.75 -11.65
C PHE A 16 39.19 40.35 -12.26
N ILE A 17 40.31 39.97 -12.88
CA ILE A 17 40.52 38.66 -13.48
C ILE A 17 40.57 37.58 -12.38
N VAL A 18 41.26 37.83 -11.27
CA VAL A 18 41.32 36.90 -10.15
C VAL A 18 39.94 36.73 -9.48
N SER A 19 39.18 37.82 -9.32
CA SER A 19 37.81 37.76 -8.79
C SER A 19 36.83 37.01 -9.74
N LEU A 20 37.00 37.22 -11.06
CA LEU A 20 36.18 36.48 -12.06
C LEU A 20 36.50 34.98 -12.08
N LEU A 21 37.78 34.61 -11.98
CA LEU A 21 38.24 33.26 -11.88
C LEU A 21 37.78 32.58 -10.57
N ALA A 22 37.82 33.31 -9.46
CA ALA A 22 37.32 32.83 -8.18
C ALA A 22 35.79 32.63 -8.20
N SER A 23 35.02 33.52 -8.86
CA SER A 23 33.56 33.35 -8.99
C SER A 23 33.18 32.17 -9.90
N LEU A 24 33.98 31.84 -10.93
CA LEU A 24 33.77 30.63 -11.73
C LEU A 24 33.96 29.33 -10.92
N PHE A 25 34.84 29.34 -9.92
CA PHE A 25 35.08 28.16 -9.08
C PHE A 25 33.92 27.84 -8.13
N PHE A 26 33.12 28.84 -7.76
CA PHE A 26 31.94 28.65 -6.91
C PHE A 26 30.71 28.09 -7.65
N ILE A 27 30.68 28.11 -8.99
CA ILE A 27 29.54 27.61 -9.76
C ILE A 27 29.60 26.11 -9.94
N THR A 28 30.76 25.47 -9.77
CA THR A 28 30.91 23.99 -9.91
C THR A 28 30.68 23.19 -8.63
N ALA A 29 30.43 23.86 -7.49
CA ALA A 29 30.28 23.20 -6.18
C ALA A 29 28.86 22.68 -5.88
N CYS A 30 27.89 22.86 -6.77
CA CYS A 30 26.52 22.35 -6.59
C CYS A 30 26.13 21.40 -7.71
N SER A 31 26.75 20.22 -7.80
CA SER A 31 26.30 19.15 -8.68
C SER A 31 26.68 17.77 -8.15
N GLU A 32 26.29 17.48 -6.92
CA GLU A 32 26.11 16.12 -6.46
C GLU A 32 24.65 15.97 -5.98
N SER A 33 23.70 16.25 -6.87
CA SER A 33 22.41 15.60 -6.79
C SER A 33 22.65 14.16 -7.24
N GLY A 34 22.84 13.25 -6.28
CA GLY A 34 22.80 11.83 -6.56
C GLY A 34 21.54 11.60 -7.41
N ASP A 35 21.75 11.13 -8.64
CA ASP A 35 20.67 10.89 -9.62
C ASP A 35 19.87 9.66 -9.12
N HIS A 36 19.06 9.90 -8.07
CA HIS A 36 18.19 8.87 -7.52
C HIS A 36 17.12 8.55 -8.56
N LYS A 37 17.27 7.41 -9.19
CA LYS A 37 16.31 6.95 -10.20
C LYS A 37 15.09 6.37 -9.51
N ILE A 38 13.95 7.02 -9.67
CA ILE A 38 12.67 6.53 -9.18
C ILE A 38 12.16 5.49 -10.17
N SER A 39 12.02 4.26 -9.71
CA SER A 39 11.36 3.17 -10.42
C SER A 39 9.89 3.09 -10.04
N LYS A 40 9.05 2.63 -10.97
CA LYS A 40 7.61 2.51 -10.75
C LYS A 40 7.09 1.24 -11.40
N ILE A 41 6.16 0.59 -10.72
CA ILE A 41 5.35 -0.49 -11.27
C ILE A 41 3.88 -0.21 -10.97
N SER A 42 2.99 -0.78 -11.76
CA SER A 42 1.56 -0.75 -11.52
C SER A 42 0.90 -1.95 -12.16
N GLY A 43 -0.22 -2.38 -11.60
CA GLY A 43 -0.98 -3.50 -12.13
C GLY A 43 -2.41 -3.53 -11.60
N PRO A 44 -3.29 -4.33 -12.19
CA PRO A 44 -4.65 -4.51 -11.71
C PRO A 44 -4.66 -5.40 -10.46
N THR A 45 -5.54 -5.09 -9.51
CA THR A 45 -5.82 -5.96 -8.36
C THR A 45 -7.19 -5.65 -7.78
N MET A 46 -7.93 -6.66 -7.35
CA MET A 46 -9.19 -6.52 -6.58
C MET A 46 -10.16 -5.48 -7.16
N GLY A 47 -10.36 -5.48 -8.49
CA GLY A 47 -11.24 -4.53 -9.18
C GLY A 47 -10.71 -3.09 -9.29
N THR A 48 -9.48 -2.84 -8.89
CA THR A 48 -8.78 -1.55 -8.95
C THR A 48 -7.34 -1.73 -9.46
N GLN A 49 -6.43 -0.84 -9.11
CA GLN A 49 -5.02 -0.88 -9.51
C GLN A 49 -4.11 -0.55 -8.33
N TYR A 50 -2.94 -1.17 -8.31
CA TYR A 50 -1.86 -0.75 -7.43
C TYR A 50 -0.82 0.10 -8.18
N HIS A 51 -0.15 0.98 -7.45
CA HIS A 51 0.97 1.80 -7.94
C HIS A 51 2.05 1.80 -6.88
N ILE A 52 3.24 1.30 -7.23
CA ILE A 52 4.38 1.25 -6.32
C ILE A 52 5.53 2.05 -6.92
N SER A 53 6.15 2.89 -6.11
CA SER A 53 7.33 3.68 -6.49
C SER A 53 8.42 3.51 -5.45
N TRP A 54 9.66 3.33 -5.90
CA TRP A 54 10.82 3.24 -5.01
C TRP A 54 12.04 3.91 -5.63
N VAL A 55 13.01 4.20 -4.80
CA VAL A 55 14.31 4.69 -5.24
C VAL A 55 15.19 3.49 -5.51
N SER A 56 15.61 3.31 -6.78
CA SER A 56 16.55 2.24 -7.15
C SER A 56 17.99 2.67 -6.87
N ASP A 57 18.78 1.78 -6.31
CA ASP A 57 20.22 1.91 -6.12
C ASP A 57 21.01 1.48 -7.37
N LYS A 58 20.33 0.95 -8.39
CA LYS A 58 20.93 0.50 -9.63
C LYS A 58 21.33 1.68 -10.51
N GLN A 59 22.52 1.58 -11.14
CA GLN A 59 23.05 2.63 -12.00
C GLN A 59 22.65 2.45 -13.48
N SER A 60 22.55 1.20 -13.92
CA SER A 60 22.20 0.87 -15.30
C SER A 60 20.68 0.88 -15.52
N ARG A 61 20.22 1.44 -16.64
CA ARG A 61 18.80 1.35 -17.04
C ARG A 61 18.33 -0.09 -17.21
N HIS A 62 19.22 -0.96 -17.66
CA HIS A 62 18.93 -2.39 -17.84
C HIS A 62 18.68 -3.06 -16.51
N ASP A 63 19.53 -2.83 -15.50
CA ASP A 63 19.41 -3.43 -14.18
C ASP A 63 18.16 -2.90 -13.44
N ILE A 64 17.83 -1.62 -13.61
CA ILE A 64 16.60 -1.02 -13.10
C ILE A 64 15.37 -1.70 -13.71
N ALA A 65 15.38 -1.96 -15.01
CA ALA A 65 14.25 -2.63 -15.67
C ALA A 65 14.10 -4.08 -15.24
N LEU A 66 15.20 -4.81 -15.02
CA LEU A 66 15.17 -6.17 -14.48
C LEU A 66 14.65 -6.21 -13.05
N GLU A 67 15.14 -5.30 -12.20
CA GLU A 67 14.64 -5.14 -10.82
C GLU A 67 13.13 -4.85 -10.79
N ALA A 68 12.66 -3.90 -11.62
CA ALA A 68 11.26 -3.54 -11.71
C ALA A 68 10.39 -4.73 -12.14
N LYS A 69 10.86 -5.54 -13.10
CA LYS A 69 10.17 -6.74 -13.55
C LYS A 69 10.08 -7.80 -12.45
N ASP A 70 11.20 -8.08 -11.75
CA ASP A 70 11.22 -9.04 -10.64
C ASP A 70 10.27 -8.62 -9.52
N ILE A 71 10.32 -7.34 -9.10
CA ILE A 71 9.43 -6.81 -8.08
C ILE A 71 7.96 -6.90 -8.54
N GLN A 72 7.66 -6.57 -9.79
CA GLN A 72 6.29 -6.66 -10.31
C GLN A 72 5.77 -8.09 -10.28
N GLU A 73 6.54 -9.07 -10.77
CA GLU A 73 6.16 -10.48 -10.76
C GLU A 73 5.88 -10.98 -9.33
N ARG A 74 6.70 -10.59 -8.36
CA ARG A 74 6.52 -10.97 -6.95
C ARG A 74 5.28 -10.31 -6.33
N VAL A 75 5.05 -9.03 -6.63
CA VAL A 75 3.86 -8.31 -6.16
C VAL A 75 2.58 -8.93 -6.75
N ASP A 76 2.57 -9.21 -8.05
CA ASP A 76 1.42 -9.82 -8.71
C ASP A 76 1.11 -11.20 -8.13
N GLN A 77 2.14 -12.04 -7.89
CA GLN A 77 1.97 -13.35 -7.24
C GLN A 77 1.41 -13.23 -5.82
N LEU A 78 1.93 -12.29 -5.03
CA LEU A 78 1.44 -12.04 -3.67
C LEU A 78 -0.04 -11.61 -3.68
N LEU A 79 -0.41 -10.67 -4.55
CA LEU A 79 -1.78 -10.18 -4.66
C LEU A 79 -2.75 -11.25 -5.16
N ILE A 80 -2.31 -12.14 -6.08
CA ILE A 80 -3.10 -13.29 -6.52
C ILE A 80 -3.34 -14.25 -5.36
N ALA A 81 -2.29 -14.59 -4.59
CA ALA A 81 -2.41 -15.49 -3.43
C ALA A 81 -3.36 -14.90 -2.38
N PHE A 82 -3.18 -13.62 -2.05
CA PHE A 82 -4.04 -12.90 -1.12
C PHE A 82 -5.51 -12.90 -1.57
N ASN A 83 -5.75 -12.64 -2.86
CA ASN A 83 -7.11 -12.62 -3.39
C ASN A 83 -7.78 -14.00 -3.34
N ARG A 84 -7.03 -15.10 -3.56
CA ARG A 84 -7.53 -16.47 -3.42
C ARG A 84 -7.95 -16.80 -1.99
N SER A 85 -7.29 -16.23 -0.99
CA SER A 85 -7.68 -16.44 0.40
C SER A 85 -8.83 -15.53 0.82
N MET A 86 -8.81 -14.24 0.51
CA MET A 86 -9.62 -13.24 1.20
C MET A 86 -10.63 -12.50 0.32
N SER A 87 -10.82 -12.87 -0.95
CA SER A 87 -11.81 -12.21 -1.80
C SER A 87 -13.22 -12.58 -1.40
N THR A 88 -14.07 -11.57 -1.21
CA THR A 88 -15.53 -11.76 -1.09
C THR A 88 -16.24 -11.80 -2.44
N TYR A 89 -15.53 -11.49 -3.54
CA TYR A 89 -16.05 -11.48 -4.92
C TYR A 89 -15.70 -12.73 -5.70
N ASP A 90 -14.69 -13.48 -5.28
CA ASP A 90 -14.31 -14.76 -5.84
C ASP A 90 -15.03 -15.88 -5.06
N PRO A 91 -15.99 -16.59 -5.68
CA PRO A 91 -16.75 -17.63 -4.99
C PRO A 91 -15.88 -18.82 -4.56
N ASP A 92 -14.71 -19.00 -5.20
CA ASP A 92 -13.78 -20.09 -4.90
C ASP A 92 -12.70 -19.68 -3.90
N SER A 93 -12.72 -18.44 -3.40
CA SER A 93 -11.80 -17.99 -2.34
C SER A 93 -12.09 -18.71 -1.02
N GLU A 94 -11.06 -18.88 -0.20
CA GLU A 94 -11.18 -19.48 1.12
C GLU A 94 -12.26 -18.80 1.97
N LEU A 95 -12.23 -17.46 2.04
CA LEU A 95 -13.23 -16.69 2.79
C LEU A 95 -14.65 -16.87 2.25
N SER A 96 -14.84 -16.86 0.93
CA SER A 96 -16.14 -17.10 0.32
C SER A 96 -16.66 -18.51 0.59
N LEU A 97 -15.78 -19.50 0.52
CA LEU A 97 -16.14 -20.90 0.83
C LEU A 97 -16.56 -21.06 2.30
N ILE A 98 -15.85 -20.40 3.23
CA ILE A 98 -16.24 -20.39 4.65
C ILE A 98 -17.61 -19.73 4.83
N ASN A 99 -17.82 -18.56 4.23
CA ASN A 99 -19.08 -17.83 4.34
C ASN A 99 -20.27 -18.58 3.76
N HIS A 100 -20.09 -19.31 2.64
CA HIS A 100 -21.19 -20.05 1.99
C HIS A 100 -21.42 -21.44 2.59
N ASN A 101 -20.37 -22.09 3.07
CA ASN A 101 -20.42 -23.45 3.59
C ASN A 101 -20.35 -23.50 5.12
N PHE A 102 -20.79 -22.44 5.78
CA PHE A 102 -20.71 -22.36 7.24
C PHE A 102 -21.30 -23.63 7.90
N LYS A 103 -20.44 -24.34 8.57
CA LYS A 103 -20.80 -25.47 9.43
C LYS A 103 -20.52 -25.06 10.87
N SER A 104 -21.38 -25.38 11.78
CA SER A 104 -21.11 -25.19 13.20
C SER A 104 -19.85 -25.94 13.62
N GLY A 105 -18.97 -25.29 14.37
CA GLY A 105 -17.74 -25.88 14.90
C GLY A 105 -16.49 -25.32 14.25
N TRP A 106 -15.36 -25.86 14.64
CA TRP A 106 -14.06 -25.43 14.17
C TRP A 106 -13.84 -25.76 12.70
N GLN A 107 -13.24 -24.83 11.98
CA GLN A 107 -12.83 -24.98 10.59
C GLN A 107 -11.36 -24.62 10.46
N ASP A 108 -10.63 -25.38 9.67
CA ASP A 108 -9.23 -25.07 9.35
C ASP A 108 -9.20 -23.89 8.38
N ILE A 109 -8.32 -22.94 8.67
CA ILE A 109 -8.08 -21.76 7.84
C ILE A 109 -6.60 -21.58 7.56
N SER A 110 -6.26 -20.89 6.48
CA SER A 110 -4.87 -20.54 6.17
C SER A 110 -4.28 -19.60 7.22
N GLU A 111 -2.94 -19.62 7.33
CA GLU A 111 -2.21 -18.72 8.22
C GLU A 111 -2.50 -17.25 7.89
N ASP A 112 -2.57 -16.90 6.61
CA ASP A 112 -2.87 -15.54 6.16
C ASP A 112 -4.25 -15.08 6.63
N LEU A 113 -5.27 -15.93 6.49
CA LEU A 113 -6.63 -15.62 6.95
C LEU A 113 -6.69 -15.55 8.49
N TYR A 114 -5.97 -16.44 9.17
CA TYR A 114 -5.86 -16.41 10.64
C TYR A 114 -5.29 -15.07 11.12
N LEU A 115 -4.17 -14.63 10.55
CA LEU A 115 -3.54 -13.36 10.93
C LEU A 115 -4.45 -12.15 10.67
N VAL A 116 -5.14 -12.13 9.55
CA VAL A 116 -6.07 -11.02 9.25
C VAL A 116 -7.26 -11.01 10.21
N LEU A 117 -7.83 -12.17 10.53
CA LEU A 117 -8.91 -12.27 11.50
C LEU A 117 -8.45 -11.86 12.90
N GLN A 118 -7.26 -12.30 13.33
CA GLN A 118 -6.69 -11.92 14.62
C GLN A 118 -6.55 -10.38 14.72
N MET A 119 -5.92 -9.75 13.75
CA MET A 119 -5.79 -8.28 13.71
C MET A 119 -7.16 -7.59 13.67
N SER A 120 -8.12 -8.17 12.98
CA SER A 120 -9.48 -7.64 12.89
C SER A 120 -10.21 -7.67 14.22
N LEU A 121 -10.08 -8.75 14.99
CA LEU A 121 -10.65 -8.85 16.32
C LEU A 121 -9.99 -7.88 17.31
N GLU A 122 -8.67 -7.70 17.22
CA GLU A 122 -7.95 -6.68 17.98
C GLU A 122 -8.45 -5.27 17.66
N LEU A 123 -8.61 -4.95 16.37
CA LEU A 123 -9.10 -3.65 15.93
C LEU A 123 -10.56 -3.42 16.33
N ASN A 124 -11.40 -4.45 16.28
CA ASN A 124 -12.77 -4.38 16.78
C ASN A 124 -12.79 -3.96 18.26
N ALA A 125 -11.97 -4.61 19.09
CA ALA A 125 -11.85 -4.30 20.51
C ALA A 125 -11.29 -2.88 20.76
N GLN A 126 -10.25 -2.48 20.02
CA GLN A 126 -9.61 -1.17 20.19
C GLN A 126 -10.48 0.01 19.70
N SER A 127 -11.36 -0.24 18.73
CA SER A 127 -12.26 0.76 18.16
C SER A 127 -13.61 0.86 18.85
N ASP A 128 -13.78 0.18 19.99
CA ASP A 128 -15.07 0.07 20.68
C ASP A 128 -16.19 -0.42 19.73
N ARG A 129 -15.87 -1.45 18.91
CA ARG A 129 -16.75 -2.09 17.92
C ARG A 129 -17.15 -1.19 16.72
N ALA A 130 -16.44 -0.06 16.52
CA ALA A 130 -16.65 0.77 15.33
C ALA A 130 -16.16 0.09 14.05
N PHE A 131 -15.20 -0.82 14.15
CA PHE A 131 -14.77 -1.73 13.09
C PHE A 131 -15.28 -3.14 13.39
N ASP A 132 -15.96 -3.79 12.44
CA ASP A 132 -16.44 -5.16 12.59
C ASP A 132 -16.34 -5.93 11.27
N VAL A 133 -15.59 -7.05 11.25
CA VAL A 133 -15.39 -7.86 10.04
C VAL A 133 -16.64 -8.63 9.63
N THR A 134 -17.61 -8.79 10.53
CA THR A 134 -18.84 -9.50 10.27
C THR A 134 -19.92 -8.65 9.63
N VAL A 135 -19.61 -7.39 9.30
CA VAL A 135 -20.55 -6.40 8.71
C VAL A 135 -21.05 -6.78 7.30
N GLY A 136 -20.52 -7.87 6.70
CA GLY A 136 -20.85 -8.32 5.33
C GLY A 136 -22.34 -8.32 4.97
N PRO A 137 -23.25 -8.85 5.78
CA PRO A 137 -24.70 -8.81 5.51
C PRO A 137 -25.24 -7.40 5.31
N LEU A 138 -24.79 -6.43 6.09
CA LEU A 138 -25.18 -5.01 5.94
C LEU A 138 -24.55 -4.39 4.70
N VAL A 139 -23.30 -4.71 4.38
CA VAL A 139 -22.60 -4.25 3.15
C VAL A 139 -23.39 -4.71 1.91
N ASN A 140 -23.83 -5.97 1.88
CA ASN A 140 -24.66 -6.52 0.81
C ASN A 140 -26.04 -5.85 0.74
N LEU A 141 -26.68 -5.62 1.88
CA LEU A 141 -27.98 -4.93 1.95
C LEU A 141 -27.92 -3.52 1.35
N TRP A 142 -26.84 -2.79 1.58
CA TRP A 142 -26.60 -1.47 1.02
C TRP A 142 -26.14 -1.50 -0.45
N GLY A 143 -25.92 -2.69 -1.04
CA GLY A 143 -25.50 -2.85 -2.44
C GLY A 143 -24.01 -2.61 -2.69
N PHE A 144 -23.17 -2.57 -1.67
CA PHE A 144 -21.71 -2.42 -1.78
C PHE A 144 -20.97 -3.76 -1.80
N GLY A 145 -21.67 -4.87 -1.54
CA GLY A 145 -21.09 -6.21 -1.58
C GLY A 145 -21.11 -6.85 -2.98
N PRO A 146 -20.67 -8.11 -3.09
CA PRO A 146 -20.65 -8.86 -4.34
C PRO A 146 -22.05 -9.10 -4.92
N ASP A 147 -23.07 -9.17 -4.08
CA ASP A 147 -24.47 -9.36 -4.49
C ASP A 147 -25.03 -8.05 -5.03
N LYS A 148 -25.13 -7.94 -6.36
CA LYS A 148 -25.71 -6.77 -7.02
C LYS A 148 -27.19 -6.65 -6.69
N ARG A 149 -27.54 -5.75 -5.80
CA ARG A 149 -28.92 -5.37 -5.51
C ARG A 149 -29.28 -4.00 -6.08
N GLN A 150 -30.60 -3.73 -6.18
CA GLN A 150 -31.07 -2.42 -6.64
C GLN A 150 -30.68 -1.34 -5.64
N PHE A 151 -30.25 -0.18 -6.14
CA PHE A 151 -29.84 0.99 -5.37
C PHE A 151 -31.06 1.69 -4.70
N GLN A 152 -31.71 1.00 -3.80
CA GLN A 152 -32.69 1.63 -2.90
C GLN A 152 -32.13 1.57 -1.49
N ALA A 153 -32.27 2.66 -0.76
CA ALA A 153 -31.92 2.69 0.65
C ALA A 153 -32.73 1.60 1.39
N PRO A 154 -32.08 0.72 2.15
CA PRO A 154 -32.77 -0.32 2.89
C PRO A 154 -33.72 0.28 3.93
N SER A 155 -34.79 -0.45 4.26
CA SER A 155 -35.69 -0.06 5.32
C SER A 155 -35.01 -0.23 6.70
N GLN A 156 -35.45 0.55 7.70
CA GLN A 156 -34.98 0.37 9.07
C GLN A 156 -35.23 -1.03 9.62
N GLN A 157 -36.30 -1.67 9.18
CA GLN A 157 -36.65 -3.03 9.57
C GLN A 157 -35.61 -4.05 9.03
N ASP A 158 -35.21 -3.91 7.75
CA ASP A 158 -34.19 -4.79 7.14
C ASP A 158 -32.82 -4.60 7.81
N ILE A 159 -32.45 -3.36 8.11
CA ILE A 159 -31.20 -3.07 8.84
C ILE A 159 -31.22 -3.74 10.22
N THR A 160 -32.30 -3.56 10.98
CA THR A 160 -32.42 -4.14 12.33
C THR A 160 -32.36 -5.65 12.30
N ALA A 161 -33.00 -6.31 11.32
CA ALA A 161 -32.99 -7.75 11.19
C ALA A 161 -31.60 -8.35 10.88
N LEU A 162 -30.72 -7.58 10.22
CA LEU A 162 -29.36 -8.02 9.92
C LEU A 162 -28.35 -7.64 11.01
N LEU A 163 -28.63 -6.66 11.85
CA LEU A 163 -27.77 -6.30 12.98
C LEU A 163 -27.57 -7.47 13.96
N ASP A 164 -28.57 -8.33 14.11
CA ASP A 164 -28.47 -9.54 14.96
C ASP A 164 -27.49 -10.59 14.41
N GLN A 165 -27.05 -10.45 13.14
CA GLN A 165 -26.08 -11.32 12.49
C GLN A 165 -24.67 -10.73 12.47
N VAL A 166 -24.48 -9.54 13.00
CA VAL A 166 -23.21 -8.81 13.05
C VAL A 166 -22.68 -8.79 14.47
N GLY A 167 -21.47 -9.26 14.65
CA GLY A 167 -20.82 -9.27 15.96
C GLY A 167 -19.56 -10.12 15.92
N SER A 168 -18.40 -9.49 15.95
CA SER A 168 -17.09 -10.16 15.95
C SER A 168 -16.85 -11.03 17.19
N GLU A 169 -17.62 -10.87 18.24
CA GLU A 169 -17.62 -11.73 19.43
C GLU A 169 -18.06 -13.18 19.17
N ALA A 170 -18.70 -13.43 18.01
CA ALA A 170 -19.06 -14.77 17.58
C ALA A 170 -17.89 -15.55 16.94
N ILE A 171 -16.76 -14.88 16.67
CA ILE A 171 -15.57 -15.48 16.07
C ILE A 171 -14.60 -15.86 17.17
N GLU A 172 -14.25 -17.14 17.23
CA GLU A 172 -13.17 -17.65 18.05
C GLU A 172 -12.02 -18.12 17.16
N LEU A 173 -10.79 -17.72 17.49
CA LEU A 173 -9.58 -18.19 16.82
C LEU A 173 -8.76 -19.07 17.77
N ARG A 174 -8.19 -20.15 17.22
CA ARG A 174 -7.30 -21.04 17.95
C ARG A 174 -6.11 -21.43 17.08
N SER A 175 -4.90 -21.27 17.59
CA SER A 175 -3.70 -21.84 16.98
C SER A 175 -3.62 -23.34 17.29
N LEU A 176 -3.24 -24.14 16.29
CA LEU A 176 -2.99 -25.57 16.48
C LEU A 176 -1.77 -25.83 17.37
N ASP A 177 -0.83 -24.89 17.42
CA ASP A 177 0.40 -25.01 18.22
C ASP A 177 0.15 -24.82 19.74
N GLU A 178 -0.98 -24.24 20.12
CA GLU A 178 -1.34 -24.04 21.54
C GLU A 178 -2.19 -25.19 22.13
N GLY A 179 -2.52 -26.21 21.35
CA GLY A 179 -3.54 -27.21 21.67
C GLY A 179 -3.06 -28.64 21.94
N LEU A 180 -1.75 -28.91 22.02
CA LEU A 180 -1.20 -30.23 22.26
C LEU A 180 -0.29 -30.24 23.52
N PHE A 181 -0.86 -29.96 24.70
CA PHE A 181 -0.30 -30.35 25.99
C PHE A 181 -1.38 -30.90 26.88
#